data_2acb7a3055b1eac0f2ffc44cf1420a34
#
_entry.id   2acb7a3055b1eac0f2ffc44cf1420a34
#
_cell.length_a   1.000
_cell.length_b   1.000
_cell.length_c   1.000
_cell.angle_alpha   90.00
_cell.angle_beta   90.00
_cell.angle_gamma   90.00
#
_symmetry.space_group_name_H-M   'P 1'
#
loop_
_entity.id
_entity.type
_entity.pdbx_description
1 polymer ?
#
loop_
_entity_poly.entity_id
_entity_poly.type
_entity_poly.pdbx_seq_one_letter_code
_entity_poly.pdbx_strand_id
1 'polypeptide(L)'
;MRKLPSVETLGAVGVVCSDKTGTLTQNKMSVTACYVDQHMCDAGEADARKNREFLECCVLCNDAAVSETERIGDPTELALVDFAEAHHLNRKELQTDMPRIDEVSFDSKRKMMTTLHQSRHGKISYTKGAADRVISKCTHILINQKRIPLTDIHKRQIMIAMEEMSAQALRVLAIAMCPNVTMPKEEGLTFLGLTGMIDPARPEAKEVVRTFREASVDTIMITGDHVDTAFAIAKQLGIANKMSECMTGEELERLSAGELQRKLRQTKVFARVAPEHKVQIVKGLKASGKIVAMTGDGVNDAPSLKAADIGIAMGETGTDVAKNASDMILTDDNFATIEKAIEEGLSLIHI
;
A
#
# COMPACT_ATOMS: atom_id res chain seq x y z
N MET A 1 -12.35 -24.31 -10.91
CA MET A 1 -13.73 -24.20 -10.41
C MET A 1 -14.15 -25.45 -9.65
N ARG A 2 -14.88 -25.29 -8.55
CA ARG A 2 -15.34 -26.42 -7.71
C ARG A 2 -16.75 -26.91 -8.07
N LYS A 3 -17.57 -26.10 -8.78
CA LYS A 3 -18.95 -26.43 -9.14
C LYS A 3 -19.25 -26.00 -10.58
N LEU A 4 -19.80 -26.89 -11.38
CA LEU A 4 -20.16 -26.60 -12.78
C LEU A 4 -21.19 -25.45 -12.93
N PRO A 5 -22.25 -25.34 -12.08
CA PRO A 5 -23.21 -24.24 -12.15
C PRO A 5 -22.59 -22.84 -11.90
N SER A 6 -21.40 -22.78 -11.28
CA SER A 6 -20.72 -21.51 -11.00
C SER A 6 -20.17 -20.83 -12.27
N VAL A 7 -19.95 -21.60 -13.36
CA VAL A 7 -19.48 -21.03 -14.65
C VAL A 7 -20.57 -20.20 -15.31
N GLU A 8 -21.79 -20.73 -15.34
CA GLU A 8 -22.98 -20.06 -15.91
C GLU A 8 -23.31 -18.79 -15.08
N THR A 9 -23.29 -18.91 -13.75
CA THR A 9 -23.51 -17.75 -12.86
C THR A 9 -22.45 -16.68 -13.05
N LEU A 10 -21.20 -17.05 -13.33
CA LEU A 10 -20.09 -16.11 -13.55
C LEU A 10 -20.32 -15.24 -14.79
N GLY A 11 -20.83 -15.82 -15.89
CA GLY A 11 -21.21 -15.05 -17.08
C GLY A 11 -22.37 -14.06 -16.87
N ALA A 12 -23.17 -14.24 -15.82
CA ALA A 12 -24.26 -13.34 -15.47
C ALA A 12 -23.88 -12.30 -14.39
N VAL A 13 -22.60 -12.25 -13.94
CA VAL A 13 -22.14 -11.32 -12.91
C VAL A 13 -22.30 -9.86 -13.36
N GLY A 14 -23.00 -9.08 -12.55
CA GLY A 14 -23.18 -7.65 -12.76
C GLY A 14 -22.36 -6.77 -11.82
N VAL A 15 -21.77 -7.37 -10.77
CA VAL A 15 -20.92 -6.65 -9.79
C VAL A 15 -19.80 -7.57 -9.32
N VAL A 16 -18.56 -7.07 -9.37
CA VAL A 16 -17.39 -7.67 -8.73
C VAL A 16 -17.02 -6.85 -7.50
N CYS A 17 -17.26 -7.40 -6.31
CA CYS A 17 -16.76 -6.86 -5.05
C CYS A 17 -15.36 -7.39 -4.80
N SER A 18 -14.38 -6.52 -4.70
CA SER A 18 -13.00 -6.91 -4.50
C SER A 18 -12.43 -6.36 -3.20
N ASP A 19 -11.76 -7.21 -2.42
CA ASP A 19 -10.86 -6.70 -1.40
C ASP A 19 -9.74 -5.89 -2.07
N LYS A 20 -9.21 -4.88 -1.39
CA LYS A 20 -8.11 -4.08 -1.89
C LYS A 20 -6.80 -4.87 -1.84
N THR A 21 -6.45 -5.32 -0.64
CA THR A 21 -5.14 -5.90 -0.34
C THR A 21 -5.00 -7.28 -0.95
N GLY A 22 -3.87 -7.55 -1.61
CA GLY A 22 -3.58 -8.84 -2.22
C GLY A 22 -4.37 -9.15 -3.51
N THR A 23 -5.50 -8.46 -3.76
CA THR A 23 -6.33 -8.65 -4.95
C THR A 23 -6.11 -7.51 -5.96
N LEU A 24 -6.49 -6.29 -5.61
CA LEU A 24 -6.30 -5.11 -6.46
C LEU A 24 -4.91 -4.49 -6.31
N THR A 25 -4.24 -4.75 -5.19
CA THR A 25 -2.88 -4.31 -4.90
C THR A 25 -1.93 -5.50 -4.76
N GLN A 26 -0.63 -5.21 -4.77
CA GLN A 26 0.43 -6.22 -4.76
C GLN A 26 0.63 -6.88 -3.39
N ASN A 27 -0.03 -6.40 -2.33
CA ASN A 27 0.22 -6.77 -0.93
C ASN A 27 1.70 -6.60 -0.54
N LYS A 28 2.33 -5.60 -1.11
CA LYS A 28 3.75 -5.29 -0.91
C LYS A 28 3.92 -3.78 -0.77
N MET A 29 4.30 -3.32 0.42
CA MET A 29 4.66 -1.92 0.59
C MET A 29 5.83 -1.56 -0.32
N SER A 30 5.74 -0.44 -1.03
CA SER A 30 6.78 0.04 -1.95
C SER A 30 6.96 1.54 -1.82
N VAL A 31 8.20 2.02 -1.91
CA VAL A 31 8.48 3.44 -2.06
C VAL A 31 8.10 3.84 -3.49
N THR A 32 7.18 4.77 -3.65
CA THR A 32 6.70 5.22 -4.97
C THR A 32 7.08 6.67 -5.26
N ALA A 33 7.31 7.47 -4.21
CA ALA A 33 7.74 8.86 -4.33
C ALA A 33 8.83 9.19 -3.32
N CYS A 34 9.67 10.16 -3.62
CA CYS A 34 10.63 10.72 -2.67
C CYS A 34 10.72 12.25 -2.83
N TYR A 35 11.11 12.89 -1.74
CA TYR A 35 11.48 14.31 -1.74
C TYR A 35 12.93 14.43 -1.29
N VAL A 36 13.80 14.69 -2.22
CA VAL A 36 15.25 14.80 -2.01
C VAL A 36 15.79 16.03 -2.74
N ASP A 37 16.81 16.65 -2.21
CA ASP A 37 17.46 17.80 -2.84
C ASP A 37 16.48 18.93 -3.22
N GLN A 38 15.45 19.13 -2.37
CA GLN A 38 14.32 20.05 -2.54
C GLN A 38 13.38 19.74 -3.73
N HIS A 39 13.43 18.56 -4.30
CA HIS A 39 12.58 18.14 -5.41
C HIS A 39 11.74 16.92 -5.05
N MET A 40 10.45 16.98 -5.40
CA MET A 40 9.59 15.82 -5.43
C MET A 40 9.89 15.03 -6.72
N CYS A 41 10.09 13.74 -6.61
CA CYS A 41 10.31 12.85 -7.76
C CYS A 41 9.69 11.47 -7.52
N ASP A 42 9.44 10.76 -8.60
CA ASP A 42 9.11 9.35 -8.51
C ASP A 42 10.30 8.54 -7.96
N ALA A 43 10.01 7.47 -7.24
CA ALA A 43 11.05 6.66 -6.61
C ALA A 43 12.14 6.19 -7.60
N GLY A 44 11.76 5.82 -8.83
CA GLY A 44 12.68 5.39 -9.88
C GLY A 44 13.61 6.48 -10.44
N GLU A 45 13.29 7.76 -10.18
CA GLU A 45 14.04 8.91 -10.69
C GLU A 45 15.09 9.45 -9.71
N ALA A 46 15.15 8.91 -8.48
CA ALA A 46 16.12 9.34 -7.48
C ALA A 46 17.56 9.06 -7.95
N ASP A 47 18.35 10.13 -8.06
CA ASP A 47 19.75 10.02 -8.49
C ASP A 47 20.61 9.41 -7.36
N ALA A 48 20.98 8.15 -7.52
CA ALA A 48 21.75 7.40 -6.51
C ALA A 48 23.12 8.04 -6.18
N ARG A 49 23.73 8.77 -7.10
CA ARG A 49 25.03 9.43 -6.86
C ARG A 49 24.87 10.70 -6.03
N LYS A 50 23.80 11.46 -6.28
CA LYS A 50 23.54 12.73 -5.58
C LYS A 50 22.92 12.49 -4.19
N ASN A 51 22.12 11.43 -4.05
CA ASN A 51 21.33 11.13 -2.86
C ASN A 51 21.84 9.88 -2.12
N ARG A 52 23.15 9.64 -2.16
CA ARG A 52 23.77 8.44 -1.60
C ARG A 52 23.47 8.28 -0.10
N GLU A 53 23.65 9.33 0.70
CA GLU A 53 23.42 9.28 2.15
C GLU A 53 21.95 9.00 2.50
N PHE A 54 21.02 9.48 1.67
CA PHE A 54 19.59 9.19 1.81
C PHE A 54 19.30 7.70 1.60
N LEU A 55 19.86 7.11 0.55
CA LEU A 55 19.70 5.68 0.25
C LEU A 55 20.45 4.80 1.27
N GLU A 56 21.64 5.20 1.70
CA GLU A 56 22.38 4.51 2.75
C GLU A 56 21.56 4.43 4.05
N CYS A 57 20.92 5.54 4.44
CA CYS A 57 20.05 5.54 5.61
C CYS A 57 18.86 4.57 5.46
N CYS A 58 18.24 4.47 4.27
CA CYS A 58 17.16 3.53 4.01
C CYS A 58 17.57 2.06 4.28
N VAL A 59 18.82 1.72 3.97
CA VAL A 59 19.38 0.37 4.18
C VAL A 59 19.90 0.16 5.58
N LEU A 60 20.67 1.13 6.12
CA LEU A 60 21.43 0.96 7.34
C LEU A 60 20.60 1.20 8.60
N CYS A 61 19.70 2.19 8.58
CA CYS A 61 18.74 2.42 9.67
C CYS A 61 17.51 1.50 9.48
N ASN A 62 17.71 0.17 9.59
CA ASN A 62 16.73 -0.81 9.17
C ASN A 62 16.98 -2.18 9.84
N ASP A 63 15.93 -2.79 10.41
CA ASP A 63 16.01 -4.07 11.12
C ASP A 63 15.55 -5.25 10.27
N ALA A 64 15.01 -5.02 9.05
CA ALA A 64 14.61 -6.10 8.18
C ALA A 64 15.79 -7.04 7.86
N ALA A 65 15.56 -8.32 7.87
CA ALA A 65 16.50 -9.33 7.43
C ALA A 65 16.17 -9.78 6.00
N VAL A 66 17.09 -9.53 5.07
CA VAL A 66 16.92 -9.88 3.66
C VAL A 66 18.07 -10.79 3.25
N SER A 67 17.74 -12.01 2.83
CA SER A 67 18.65 -12.99 2.23
C SER A 67 18.11 -13.44 0.87
N GLU A 68 18.83 -14.30 0.17
CA GLU A 68 18.39 -14.87 -1.12
C GLU A 68 17.13 -15.72 -1.00
N THR A 69 16.93 -16.33 0.18
CA THR A 69 15.83 -17.28 0.44
C THR A 69 14.76 -16.75 1.37
N GLU A 70 15.03 -15.67 2.12
CA GLU A 70 14.14 -15.22 3.19
C GLU A 70 14.13 -13.71 3.32
N ARG A 71 12.93 -13.15 3.50
CA ARG A 71 12.70 -11.70 3.66
C ARG A 71 11.80 -11.50 4.89
N ILE A 72 12.43 -11.15 6.01
CA ILE A 72 11.73 -10.99 7.30
C ILE A 72 11.88 -9.55 7.76
N GLY A 73 10.78 -8.91 8.13
CA GLY A 73 10.79 -7.54 8.66
C GLY A 73 9.45 -6.84 8.51
N ASP A 74 9.36 -5.65 9.08
CA ASP A 74 8.21 -4.77 8.84
C ASP A 74 8.11 -4.41 7.35
N PRO A 75 6.90 -4.44 6.75
CA PRO A 75 6.72 -4.12 5.32
C PRO A 75 7.30 -2.75 4.91
N THR A 76 7.27 -1.77 5.81
CA THR A 76 7.86 -0.44 5.60
C THR A 76 9.38 -0.51 5.48
N GLU A 77 10.01 -1.34 6.30
CA GLU A 77 11.46 -1.54 6.28
C GLU A 77 11.93 -2.30 5.06
N LEU A 78 11.20 -3.34 4.68
CA LEU A 78 11.45 -4.07 3.44
C LEU A 78 11.33 -3.16 2.21
N ALA A 79 10.33 -2.26 2.19
CA ALA A 79 10.16 -1.29 1.11
C ALA A 79 11.36 -0.34 0.96
N LEU A 80 11.96 0.10 2.08
CA LEU A 80 13.15 0.96 2.06
C LEU A 80 14.38 0.22 1.53
N VAL A 81 14.55 -1.05 1.87
CA VAL A 81 15.63 -1.90 1.35
C VAL A 81 15.47 -2.10 -0.16
N ASP A 82 14.26 -2.50 -0.61
CA ASP A 82 13.96 -2.69 -2.02
C ASP A 82 14.22 -1.43 -2.84
N PHE A 83 13.82 -0.28 -2.30
CA PHE A 83 14.05 1.01 -2.93
C PHE A 83 15.55 1.29 -3.15
N ALA A 84 16.36 1.09 -2.13
CA ALA A 84 17.80 1.33 -2.24
C ALA A 84 18.50 0.29 -3.13
N GLU A 85 18.10 -0.97 -3.09
CA GLU A 85 18.61 -2.03 -3.98
C GLU A 85 18.27 -1.76 -5.45
N ALA A 86 17.08 -1.23 -5.75
CA ALA A 86 16.70 -0.80 -7.09
C ALA A 86 17.61 0.33 -7.63
N HIS A 87 18.23 1.10 -6.72
CA HIS A 87 19.25 2.10 -7.04
C HIS A 87 20.70 1.56 -6.94
N HIS A 88 20.86 0.24 -7.02
CA HIS A 88 22.17 -0.45 -7.03
C HIS A 88 22.98 -0.32 -5.73
N LEU A 89 22.36 -0.05 -4.58
CA LEU A 89 23.02 -0.14 -3.29
C LEU A 89 22.91 -1.57 -2.74
N ASN A 90 24.04 -2.28 -2.73
CA ASN A 90 24.10 -3.61 -2.17
C ASN A 90 24.15 -3.55 -0.62
N ARG A 91 23.11 -4.06 0.03
CA ARG A 91 22.99 -4.06 1.49
C ARG A 91 24.14 -4.77 2.19
N LYS A 92 24.56 -5.94 1.72
CA LYS A 92 25.62 -6.74 2.35
C LYS A 92 26.97 -6.01 2.31
N GLU A 93 27.29 -5.40 1.18
CA GLU A 93 28.48 -4.58 1.01
C GLU A 93 28.44 -3.36 1.93
N LEU A 94 27.30 -2.66 1.98
CA LEU A 94 27.12 -1.50 2.81
C LEU A 94 27.25 -1.82 4.31
N GLN A 95 26.66 -2.91 4.77
CA GLN A 95 26.77 -3.36 6.17
C GLN A 95 28.19 -3.81 6.53
N THR A 96 28.95 -4.29 5.56
CA THR A 96 30.38 -4.64 5.75
C THR A 96 31.25 -3.39 5.82
N ASP A 97 31.00 -2.42 4.93
CA ASP A 97 31.76 -1.15 4.88
C ASP A 97 31.39 -0.21 6.04
N MET A 98 30.14 -0.28 6.50
CA MET A 98 29.59 0.57 7.55
C MET A 98 28.85 -0.27 8.61
N PRO A 99 29.57 -1.08 9.41
CA PRO A 99 28.92 -1.91 10.41
C PRO A 99 28.18 -1.09 11.46
N ARG A 100 27.00 -1.57 11.86
CA ARG A 100 26.23 -1.00 12.98
C ARG A 100 26.97 -1.31 14.27
N ILE A 101 27.18 -0.28 15.10
CA ILE A 101 27.89 -0.37 16.38
C ILE A 101 27.01 -0.06 17.58
N ASP A 102 25.90 0.68 17.37
CA ASP A 102 24.95 1.02 18.42
C ASP A 102 23.63 1.47 17.82
N GLU A 103 22.57 1.52 18.62
CA GLU A 103 21.24 1.96 18.15
C GLU A 103 20.35 2.53 19.28
N VAL A 104 19.38 3.32 18.88
CA VAL A 104 18.15 3.61 19.64
C VAL A 104 16.99 3.02 18.84
N SER A 105 16.52 1.88 19.30
CA SER A 105 15.46 1.11 18.63
C SER A 105 14.17 1.92 18.46
N PHE A 106 13.29 1.52 17.52
CA PHE A 106 12.02 2.20 17.31
C PHE A 106 11.17 2.24 18.59
N ASP A 107 10.60 3.40 18.86
CA ASP A 107 9.65 3.59 19.94
C ASP A 107 8.40 4.32 19.42
N SER A 108 7.23 3.80 19.75
CA SER A 108 5.94 4.30 19.26
C SER A 108 5.57 5.71 19.76
N LYS A 109 6.13 6.15 20.89
CA LYS A 109 5.92 7.51 21.43
C LYS A 109 6.82 8.52 20.71
N ARG A 110 8.09 8.15 20.47
CA ARG A 110 9.05 8.95 19.70
C ARG A 110 8.76 8.90 18.21
N LYS A 111 8.21 7.78 17.71
CA LYS A 111 7.92 7.48 16.29
C LYS A 111 9.16 7.59 15.40
N MET A 112 10.30 7.22 15.91
CA MET A 112 11.58 7.23 15.18
C MET A 112 12.52 6.15 15.70
N MET A 113 13.50 5.83 14.89
CA MET A 113 14.60 4.89 15.14
C MET A 113 15.90 5.52 14.69
N THR A 114 16.99 5.20 15.38
CA THR A 114 18.32 5.73 15.07
C THR A 114 19.37 4.65 15.22
N THR A 115 20.25 4.52 14.23
CA THR A 115 21.37 3.58 14.24
C THR A 115 22.69 4.31 14.10
N LEU A 116 23.75 3.81 14.75
CA LEU A 116 25.10 4.34 14.67
C LEU A 116 25.99 3.38 13.89
N HIS A 117 26.72 3.90 12.95
CA HIS A 117 27.59 3.14 12.07
C HIS A 117 29.02 3.63 12.07
N GLN A 118 29.97 2.72 11.93
CA GLN A 118 31.36 3.05 11.67
C GLN A 118 31.57 3.22 10.16
N SER A 119 31.95 4.40 9.71
CA SER A 119 32.34 4.64 8.32
C SER A 119 33.84 4.89 8.21
N ARG A 120 34.37 4.94 6.99
CA ARG A 120 35.79 5.27 6.70
C ARG A 120 36.16 6.72 7.15
N HIS A 121 35.16 7.59 7.24
CA HIS A 121 35.32 9.00 7.58
C HIS A 121 34.92 9.35 9.03
N GLY A 122 34.69 8.34 9.87
CA GLY A 122 34.26 8.51 11.25
C GLY A 122 32.89 7.83 11.50
N LYS A 123 32.33 8.09 12.67
CA LYS A 123 31.03 7.53 13.04
C LYS A 123 29.91 8.43 12.53
N ILE A 124 28.86 7.79 12.00
CA ILE A 124 27.66 8.47 11.51
C ILE A 124 26.42 7.83 12.12
N SER A 125 25.48 8.67 12.51
CA SER A 125 24.17 8.24 12.98
C SER A 125 23.13 8.49 11.91
N TYR A 126 22.32 7.47 11.57
CA TYR A 126 21.19 7.57 10.68
C TYR A 126 19.89 7.46 11.46
N THR A 127 18.91 8.29 11.11
CA THR A 127 17.59 8.35 11.76
C THR A 127 16.49 8.29 10.73
N LYS A 128 15.48 7.43 10.95
CA LYS A 128 14.23 7.41 10.21
C LYS A 128 13.02 7.49 11.15
N GLY A 129 11.94 8.06 10.69
CA GLY A 129 10.72 8.12 11.50
C GLY A 129 9.62 9.00 10.92
N ALA A 130 8.59 9.24 11.73
CA ALA A 130 7.50 10.13 11.36
C ALA A 130 8.04 11.52 11.01
N ALA A 131 7.60 12.06 9.87
CA ALA A 131 8.20 13.26 9.29
C ALA A 131 8.13 14.45 10.23
N ASP A 132 7.02 14.68 10.92
CA ASP A 132 6.84 15.75 11.92
C ASP A 132 7.86 15.64 13.05
N ARG A 133 8.18 14.43 13.52
CA ARG A 133 9.10 14.16 14.61
C ARG A 133 10.55 14.37 14.19
N VAL A 134 10.95 13.78 13.07
CA VAL A 134 12.33 13.88 12.59
C VAL A 134 12.67 15.31 12.17
N ILE A 135 11.79 16.00 11.43
CA ILE A 135 12.01 17.38 10.98
C ILE A 135 12.20 18.33 12.18
N SER A 136 11.44 18.13 13.26
CA SER A 136 11.56 18.94 14.48
C SER A 136 12.93 18.83 15.15
N LYS A 137 13.66 17.74 14.90
CA LYS A 137 15.00 17.45 15.43
C LYS A 137 16.13 17.88 14.48
N CYS A 138 15.79 18.32 13.27
CA CYS A 138 16.76 18.76 12.27
C CYS A 138 17.14 20.22 12.45
N THR A 139 18.44 20.49 12.37
CA THR A 139 19.03 21.84 12.35
C THR A 139 19.70 22.17 11.02
N HIS A 140 19.95 21.15 10.19
CA HIS A 140 20.57 21.26 8.88
C HIS A 140 19.77 20.47 7.84
N ILE A 141 20.05 20.76 6.59
CA ILE A 141 19.54 20.05 5.41
C ILE A 141 20.70 19.78 4.46
N LEU A 142 20.65 18.66 3.76
CA LEU A 142 21.61 18.34 2.70
C LEU A 142 21.01 18.79 1.36
N ILE A 143 21.69 19.68 0.64
CA ILE A 143 21.29 20.18 -0.69
C ILE A 143 22.50 20.18 -1.59
N ASN A 144 22.43 19.55 -2.75
CA ASN A 144 23.55 19.38 -3.68
C ASN A 144 24.82 18.88 -2.95
N GLN A 145 24.68 17.85 -2.11
CA GLN A 145 25.75 17.26 -1.28
C GLN A 145 26.41 18.25 -0.28
N LYS A 146 25.79 19.40 -0.05
CA LYS A 146 26.27 20.38 0.92
C LYS A 146 25.33 20.45 2.12
N ARG A 147 25.91 20.30 3.30
CA ARG A 147 25.20 20.48 4.57
C ARG A 147 25.05 21.95 4.87
N ILE A 148 23.84 22.47 4.85
CA ILE A 148 23.54 23.88 5.14
C ILE A 148 22.52 24.01 6.28
N PRO A 149 22.38 25.14 6.96
CA PRO A 149 21.37 25.35 7.98
C PRO A 149 19.95 25.17 7.43
N LEU A 150 19.10 24.47 8.21
CA LEU A 150 17.70 24.31 7.91
C LEU A 150 16.93 25.58 8.26
N THR A 151 16.52 26.35 7.26
CA THR A 151 15.74 27.57 7.43
C THR A 151 14.23 27.30 7.48
N ASP A 152 13.43 28.29 7.91
CA ASP A 152 11.97 28.19 7.89
C ASP A 152 11.39 28.06 6.47
N ILE A 153 12.10 28.57 5.46
CA ILE A 153 11.72 28.39 4.05
C ILE A 153 11.83 26.89 3.69
N HIS A 154 12.96 26.27 4.03
CA HIS A 154 13.17 24.84 3.79
C HIS A 154 12.11 23.99 4.53
N LYS A 155 11.82 24.31 5.80
CA LYS A 155 10.78 23.60 6.56
C LYS A 155 9.41 23.69 5.89
N ARG A 156 9.02 24.86 5.39
CA ARG A 156 7.77 25.04 4.67
C ARG A 156 7.71 24.18 3.39
N GLN A 157 8.79 24.16 2.62
CA GLN A 157 8.87 23.33 1.41
C GLN A 157 8.76 21.83 1.73
N ILE A 158 9.42 21.36 2.78
CA ILE A 158 9.31 19.97 3.25
C ILE A 158 7.89 19.67 3.70
N MET A 159 7.22 20.58 4.41
CA MET A 159 5.83 20.38 4.82
C MET A 159 4.86 20.31 3.64
N ILE A 160 5.04 21.17 2.63
CA ILE A 160 4.24 21.11 1.40
C ILE A 160 4.43 19.75 0.72
N ALA A 161 5.67 19.28 0.56
CA ALA A 161 5.95 17.97 -0.01
C ALA A 161 5.32 16.82 0.80
N MET A 162 5.36 16.91 2.13
CA MET A 162 4.72 15.94 3.01
C MET A 162 3.19 15.95 2.84
N GLU A 163 2.57 17.12 2.71
CA GLU A 163 1.13 17.26 2.46
C GLU A 163 0.74 16.70 1.09
N GLU A 164 1.52 16.97 0.06
CA GLU A 164 1.31 16.42 -1.30
C GLU A 164 1.39 14.89 -1.32
N MET A 165 2.40 14.30 -0.64
CA MET A 165 2.50 12.85 -0.47
C MET A 165 1.31 12.29 0.32
N SER A 166 0.92 12.96 1.41
CA SER A 166 -0.22 12.53 2.24
C SER A 166 -1.55 12.62 1.49
N ALA A 167 -1.73 13.63 0.64
CA ALA A 167 -2.91 13.76 -0.23
C ALA A 167 -3.03 12.62 -1.26
N GLN A 168 -1.91 11.98 -1.60
CA GLN A 168 -1.85 10.76 -2.41
C GLN A 168 -1.96 9.49 -1.55
N ALA A 169 -2.30 9.63 -0.26
CA ALA A 169 -2.39 8.56 0.73
C ALA A 169 -1.07 7.75 0.91
N LEU A 170 0.06 8.37 0.65
CA LEU A 170 1.36 7.75 0.90
C LEU A 170 1.68 7.78 2.40
N ARG A 171 2.25 6.69 2.91
CA ARG A 171 2.90 6.68 4.21
C ARG A 171 4.23 7.40 4.08
N VAL A 172 4.37 8.54 4.76
CA VAL A 172 5.56 9.38 4.68
C VAL A 172 6.50 9.10 5.86
N LEU A 173 7.77 8.83 5.55
CA LEU A 173 8.86 8.80 6.53
C LEU A 173 9.90 9.85 6.16
N ALA A 174 10.43 10.53 7.19
CA ALA A 174 11.60 11.37 7.04
C ALA A 174 12.87 10.59 7.34
N ILE A 175 13.90 10.92 6.58
CA ILE A 175 15.23 10.34 6.61
C ILE A 175 16.22 11.45 6.98
N ALA A 176 17.09 11.19 7.97
CA ALA A 176 18.05 12.16 8.46
C ALA A 176 19.35 11.49 8.91
N MET A 177 20.41 12.28 9.08
CA MET A 177 21.71 11.82 9.59
C MET A 177 22.33 12.81 10.58
N CYS A 178 23.31 12.33 11.35
CA CYS A 178 24.20 13.15 12.12
C CYS A 178 25.65 12.61 11.98
N PRO A 179 26.54 13.30 11.25
CA PRO A 179 27.92 12.86 11.09
C PRO A 179 28.80 13.25 12.31
N ASN A 180 29.92 12.54 12.46
CA ASN A 180 30.95 12.82 13.48
C ASN A 180 30.42 12.74 14.92
N VAL A 181 29.64 11.69 15.23
CA VAL A 181 29.08 11.46 16.56
C VAL A 181 29.71 10.24 17.22
N THR A 182 29.69 10.17 18.55
CA THR A 182 30.25 9.05 19.32
C THR A 182 29.19 8.04 19.77
N MET A 183 27.92 8.46 19.80
CA MET A 183 26.77 7.69 20.22
C MET A 183 25.59 7.99 19.28
N PRO A 184 24.53 7.16 19.24
CA PRO A 184 23.32 7.47 18.48
C PRO A 184 22.75 8.82 18.92
N LYS A 185 22.43 9.69 17.97
CA LYS A 185 22.00 11.06 18.26
C LYS A 185 20.71 11.38 17.51
N GLU A 186 19.70 11.85 18.27
CA GLU A 186 18.38 12.23 17.75
C GLU A 186 18.11 13.74 17.80
N GLU A 187 19.16 14.56 17.97
CA GLU A 187 19.08 16.02 17.99
C GLU A 187 20.16 16.62 17.10
N GLY A 188 19.88 17.79 16.53
CA GLY A 188 20.85 18.48 15.65
C GLY A 188 21.06 17.73 14.32
N LEU A 189 20.04 17.01 13.89
CA LEU A 189 20.07 16.18 12.68
C LEU A 189 20.21 17.02 11.41
N THR A 190 20.68 16.36 10.36
CA THR A 190 20.68 16.86 8.99
C THR A 190 19.59 16.13 8.21
N PHE A 191 18.59 16.85 7.76
CA PHE A 191 17.53 16.31 6.93
C PHE A 191 18.09 15.88 5.56
N LEU A 192 17.77 14.64 5.13
CA LEU A 192 18.18 14.08 3.86
C LEU A 192 17.03 14.04 2.85
N GLY A 193 15.83 13.71 3.30
CA GLY A 193 14.67 13.61 2.43
C GLY A 193 13.44 12.97 3.08
N LEU A 194 12.39 12.83 2.28
CA LEU A 194 11.19 12.05 2.60
C LEU A 194 11.07 10.86 1.66
N THR A 195 10.55 9.75 2.18
CA THR A 195 10.05 8.63 1.37
C THR A 195 8.54 8.57 1.50
N GLY A 196 7.83 8.43 0.37
CA GLY A 196 6.40 8.17 0.31
C GLY A 196 6.15 6.73 -0.15
N MET A 197 5.41 5.97 0.65
CA MET A 197 5.20 4.54 0.44
C MET A 197 3.73 4.19 0.40
N ILE A 198 3.38 3.23 -0.43
CA ILE A 198 2.04 2.67 -0.53
C ILE A 198 2.15 1.20 -0.96
N ASP A 199 1.12 0.41 -0.71
CA ASP A 199 0.92 -0.87 -1.39
C ASP A 199 0.31 -0.56 -2.78
N PRO A 200 1.10 -0.63 -3.87
CA PRO A 200 0.67 -0.14 -5.17
C PRO A 200 -0.38 -1.04 -5.79
N ALA A 201 -1.23 -0.44 -6.62
CA ALA A 201 -2.15 -1.19 -7.46
C ALA A 201 -1.37 -2.18 -8.37
N ARG A 202 -1.96 -3.34 -8.63
CA ARG A 202 -1.43 -4.27 -9.62
C ARG A 202 -1.48 -3.63 -11.02
N PRO A 203 -0.44 -3.78 -11.85
CA PRO A 203 -0.42 -3.17 -13.18
C PRO A 203 -1.62 -3.55 -14.05
N GLU A 204 -2.04 -4.82 -14.00
CA GLU A 204 -3.16 -5.37 -14.76
C GLU A 204 -4.53 -4.93 -14.23
N ALA A 205 -4.66 -4.59 -12.94
CA ALA A 205 -5.96 -4.33 -12.33
C ALA A 205 -6.71 -3.14 -12.96
N LYS A 206 -5.98 -2.12 -13.42
CA LYS A 206 -6.58 -0.96 -14.09
C LYS A 206 -7.25 -1.33 -15.41
N GLU A 207 -6.60 -2.18 -16.19
CA GLU A 207 -7.13 -2.64 -17.48
C GLU A 207 -8.38 -3.49 -17.26
N VAL A 208 -8.31 -4.43 -16.33
CA VAL A 208 -9.45 -5.30 -15.95
C VAL A 208 -10.65 -4.49 -15.48
N VAL A 209 -10.46 -3.48 -14.63
CA VAL A 209 -11.53 -2.58 -14.19
C VAL A 209 -12.16 -1.84 -15.38
N ARG A 210 -11.33 -1.45 -16.37
CA ARG A 210 -11.82 -0.83 -17.60
C ARG A 210 -12.69 -1.80 -18.41
N THR A 211 -12.21 -3.02 -18.65
CA THR A 211 -12.95 -4.05 -19.38
C THR A 211 -14.27 -4.40 -18.68
N PHE A 212 -14.25 -4.56 -17.36
CA PHE A 212 -15.50 -4.78 -16.60
C PHE A 212 -16.52 -3.66 -16.83
N ARG A 213 -16.07 -2.41 -16.80
CA ARG A 213 -16.97 -1.27 -17.05
C ARG A 213 -17.54 -1.29 -18.47
N GLU A 214 -16.73 -1.62 -19.48
CA GLU A 214 -17.16 -1.77 -20.88
C GLU A 214 -18.19 -2.90 -21.04
N ALA A 215 -18.03 -3.98 -20.27
CA ALA A 215 -18.98 -5.10 -20.19
C ALA A 215 -20.20 -4.81 -19.27
N SER A 216 -20.35 -3.59 -18.75
CA SER A 216 -21.41 -3.21 -17.80
C SER A 216 -21.36 -3.98 -16.47
N VAL A 217 -20.19 -4.46 -16.08
CA VAL A 217 -19.89 -5.05 -14.78
C VAL A 217 -19.32 -4.00 -13.85
N ASP A 218 -20.01 -3.72 -12.76
CA ASP A 218 -19.53 -2.77 -11.75
C ASP A 218 -18.39 -3.38 -10.92
N THR A 219 -17.34 -2.60 -10.65
CA THR A 219 -16.31 -2.96 -9.66
C THR A 219 -16.52 -2.16 -8.40
N ILE A 220 -16.58 -2.85 -7.25
CA ILE A 220 -16.70 -2.25 -5.92
C ILE A 220 -15.50 -2.68 -5.09
N MET A 221 -14.75 -1.70 -4.57
CA MET A 221 -13.65 -1.94 -3.65
C MET A 221 -14.16 -1.97 -2.22
N ILE A 222 -13.75 -2.99 -1.45
CA ILE A 222 -14.11 -3.15 -0.04
C ILE A 222 -12.81 -3.37 0.76
N THR A 223 -12.51 -2.50 1.74
CA THR A 223 -11.23 -2.57 2.46
C THR A 223 -11.34 -2.12 3.91
N GLY A 224 -10.46 -2.66 4.77
CA GLY A 224 -10.26 -2.17 6.14
C GLY A 224 -9.45 -0.87 6.22
N ASP A 225 -8.84 -0.42 5.13
CA ASP A 225 -7.99 0.78 5.08
C ASP A 225 -8.77 2.08 5.33
N HIS A 226 -8.00 3.14 5.60
CA HIS A 226 -8.54 4.50 5.69
C HIS A 226 -9.15 4.94 4.36
N VAL A 227 -10.19 5.77 4.42
CA VAL A 227 -10.96 6.20 3.23
C VAL A 227 -10.09 6.92 2.20
N ASP A 228 -9.14 7.74 2.64
CA ASP A 228 -8.25 8.47 1.73
C ASP A 228 -7.33 7.52 0.95
N THR A 229 -6.77 6.49 1.62
CA THR A 229 -5.95 5.45 0.99
C THR A 229 -6.77 4.62 0.00
N ALA A 230 -7.97 4.21 0.40
CA ALA A 230 -8.88 3.46 -0.46
C ALA A 230 -9.28 4.27 -1.69
N PHE A 231 -9.61 5.56 -1.51
CA PHE A 231 -9.97 6.46 -2.61
C PHE A 231 -8.80 6.70 -3.57
N ALA A 232 -7.57 6.89 -3.07
CA ALA A 232 -6.39 7.09 -3.92
C ALA A 232 -6.17 5.89 -4.86
N ILE A 233 -6.21 4.67 -4.33
CA ILE A 233 -6.09 3.45 -5.13
C ILE A 233 -7.28 3.29 -6.08
N ALA A 234 -8.51 3.50 -5.61
CA ALA A 234 -9.71 3.40 -6.43
C ALA A 234 -9.71 4.40 -7.60
N LYS A 235 -9.21 5.62 -7.37
CA LYS A 235 -9.05 6.65 -8.41
C LYS A 235 -8.00 6.25 -9.44
N GLN A 236 -6.87 5.70 -9.00
CA GLN A 236 -5.80 5.20 -9.87
C GLN A 236 -6.30 4.06 -10.78
N LEU A 237 -7.11 3.15 -10.23
CA LEU A 237 -7.73 2.04 -10.95
C LEU A 237 -8.94 2.47 -11.80
N GLY A 238 -9.46 3.67 -11.59
CA GLY A 238 -10.67 4.16 -12.26
C GLY A 238 -11.96 3.58 -11.70
N ILE A 239 -11.96 3.01 -10.49
CA ILE A 239 -13.16 2.50 -9.80
C ILE A 239 -14.03 3.65 -9.32
N ALA A 240 -13.44 4.69 -8.72
CA ALA A 240 -14.11 5.89 -8.24
C ALA A 240 -13.40 7.16 -8.74
N ASN A 241 -14.15 8.22 -8.97
CA ASN A 241 -13.63 9.51 -9.43
C ASN A 241 -13.81 10.63 -8.38
N LYS A 242 -14.74 10.44 -7.44
CA LYS A 242 -15.09 11.43 -6.43
C LYS A 242 -15.14 10.78 -5.05
N MET A 243 -14.72 11.53 -4.03
CA MET A 243 -14.80 11.09 -2.63
C MET A 243 -16.25 10.77 -2.20
N SER A 244 -17.25 11.39 -2.81
CA SER A 244 -18.67 11.09 -2.56
C SER A 244 -19.12 9.69 -3.02
N GLU A 245 -18.29 8.96 -3.77
CA GLU A 245 -18.49 7.56 -4.15
C GLU A 245 -17.88 6.60 -3.12
N CYS A 246 -17.27 7.14 -2.05
CA CYS A 246 -16.72 6.37 -0.93
C CYS A 246 -17.68 6.42 0.27
N MET A 247 -17.67 5.35 1.08
CA MET A 247 -18.40 5.24 2.33
C MET A 247 -17.57 4.48 3.35
N THR A 248 -17.64 4.88 4.61
CA THR A 248 -16.98 4.17 5.71
C THR A 248 -17.90 3.13 6.34
N GLY A 249 -17.30 2.13 7.04
CA GLY A 249 -18.08 1.16 7.82
C GLY A 249 -18.96 1.83 8.89
N GLU A 250 -18.47 2.89 9.51
CA GLU A 250 -19.24 3.67 10.51
C GLU A 250 -20.46 4.38 9.89
N GLU A 251 -20.32 4.93 8.70
CA GLU A 251 -21.45 5.52 7.96
C GLU A 251 -22.47 4.45 7.56
N LEU A 252 -21.97 3.26 7.15
CA LEU A 252 -22.82 2.12 6.77
C LEU A 252 -23.68 1.64 7.94
N GLU A 253 -23.14 1.56 9.16
CA GLU A 253 -23.87 1.15 10.37
C GLU A 253 -25.04 2.08 10.73
N ARG A 254 -24.93 3.36 10.36
CA ARG A 254 -25.96 4.37 10.67
C ARG A 254 -27.13 4.36 9.70
N LEU A 255 -27.05 3.61 8.59
CA LEU A 255 -28.07 3.61 7.56
C LEU A 255 -29.22 2.67 7.89
N SER A 256 -30.43 3.12 7.65
CA SER A 256 -31.60 2.24 7.55
C SER A 256 -31.53 1.36 6.31
N ALA A 257 -32.27 0.25 6.28
CA ALA A 257 -32.28 -0.68 5.14
C ALA A 257 -32.63 0.03 3.81
N GLY A 258 -33.56 0.97 3.83
CA GLY A 258 -33.94 1.71 2.62
C GLY A 258 -32.89 2.72 2.15
N GLU A 259 -32.15 3.33 3.10
CA GLU A 259 -31.03 4.22 2.79
C GLU A 259 -29.85 3.44 2.25
N LEU A 260 -29.55 2.28 2.83
CA LEU A 260 -28.51 1.38 2.36
C LEU A 260 -28.73 1.01 0.89
N GLN A 261 -29.95 0.59 0.51
CA GLN A 261 -30.29 0.24 -0.88
C GLN A 261 -30.05 1.40 -1.87
N ARG A 262 -30.36 2.63 -1.47
CA ARG A 262 -30.11 3.84 -2.30
C ARG A 262 -28.60 4.12 -2.41
N LYS A 263 -27.88 4.04 -1.31
CA LYS A 263 -26.44 4.32 -1.24
C LYS A 263 -25.59 3.28 -1.98
N LEU A 264 -25.95 2.00 -1.91
CA LEU A 264 -25.24 0.91 -2.63
C LEU A 264 -25.20 1.13 -4.16
N ARG A 265 -26.17 1.83 -4.73
CA ARG A 265 -26.17 2.15 -6.18
C ARG A 265 -25.13 3.20 -6.58
N GLN A 266 -24.67 4.02 -5.63
CA GLN A 266 -23.78 5.16 -5.89
C GLN A 266 -22.38 4.95 -5.30
N THR A 267 -22.24 4.06 -4.31
CA THR A 267 -20.99 3.80 -3.62
C THR A 267 -20.15 2.78 -4.39
N LYS A 268 -18.90 3.14 -4.67
CA LYS A 268 -17.93 2.29 -5.36
C LYS A 268 -16.80 1.83 -4.43
N VAL A 269 -16.61 2.50 -3.29
CA VAL A 269 -15.56 2.20 -2.34
C VAL A 269 -16.14 2.16 -0.93
N PHE A 270 -15.92 1.03 -0.23
CA PHE A 270 -16.22 0.88 1.17
C PHE A 270 -14.91 0.75 1.95
N ALA A 271 -14.65 1.72 2.84
CA ALA A 271 -13.42 1.83 3.61
C ALA A 271 -13.68 1.62 5.11
N ARG A 272 -12.65 1.24 5.88
CA ARG A 272 -12.76 0.94 7.32
C ARG A 272 -13.91 -0.03 7.64
N VAL A 273 -14.08 -1.05 6.81
CA VAL A 273 -15.13 -2.04 6.99
C VAL A 273 -14.66 -3.22 7.84
N ALA A 274 -15.53 -3.68 8.74
CA ALA A 274 -15.39 -4.93 9.45
C ALA A 274 -15.91 -6.11 8.60
N PRO A 275 -15.59 -7.37 8.95
CA PRO A 275 -16.07 -8.55 8.20
C PRO A 275 -17.60 -8.60 8.03
N GLU A 276 -18.34 -8.17 9.06
CA GLU A 276 -19.82 -8.13 9.08
C GLU A 276 -20.35 -7.16 8.01
N HIS A 277 -19.67 -6.03 7.82
CA HIS A 277 -20.03 -5.05 6.80
C HIS A 277 -19.86 -5.62 5.39
N LYS A 278 -18.81 -6.43 5.13
CA LYS A 278 -18.61 -7.10 3.84
C LYS A 278 -19.84 -7.96 3.49
N VAL A 279 -20.33 -8.72 4.46
CA VAL A 279 -21.55 -9.55 4.29
C VAL A 279 -22.78 -8.68 4.04
N GLN A 280 -22.94 -7.58 4.77
CA GLN A 280 -24.06 -6.64 4.61
C GLN A 280 -24.09 -6.00 3.22
N ILE A 281 -22.92 -5.56 2.71
CA ILE A 281 -22.77 -4.98 1.38
C ILE A 281 -23.16 -6.00 0.32
N VAL A 282 -22.60 -7.21 0.36
CA VAL A 282 -22.90 -8.29 -0.57
C VAL A 282 -24.40 -8.62 -0.59
N LYS A 283 -25.01 -8.83 0.58
CA LYS A 283 -26.45 -9.11 0.68
C LYS A 283 -27.30 -7.95 0.17
N GLY A 284 -26.91 -6.71 0.43
CA GLY A 284 -27.62 -5.53 -0.05
C GLY A 284 -27.58 -5.41 -1.58
N LEU A 285 -26.44 -5.70 -2.20
CA LEU A 285 -26.30 -5.72 -3.66
C LEU A 285 -27.14 -6.82 -4.29
N LYS A 286 -27.14 -8.03 -3.72
CA LYS A 286 -28.01 -9.14 -4.17
C LYS A 286 -29.49 -8.78 -4.04
N ALA A 287 -29.90 -8.15 -2.95
CA ALA A 287 -31.28 -7.70 -2.74
C ALA A 287 -31.71 -6.63 -3.76
N SER A 288 -30.78 -5.93 -4.41
CA SER A 288 -31.06 -5.01 -5.52
C SER A 288 -31.12 -5.68 -6.89
N GLY A 289 -31.09 -7.02 -6.94
CA GLY A 289 -31.18 -7.82 -8.17
C GLY A 289 -29.86 -7.98 -8.93
N LYS A 290 -28.72 -7.63 -8.31
CA LYS A 290 -27.39 -7.82 -8.91
C LYS A 290 -26.89 -9.24 -8.63
N ILE A 291 -26.24 -9.88 -9.59
CA ILE A 291 -25.43 -11.08 -9.39
C ILE A 291 -24.04 -10.64 -8.97
N VAL A 292 -23.62 -11.05 -7.78
CA VAL A 292 -22.44 -10.53 -7.09
C VAL A 292 -21.35 -11.59 -7.04
N ALA A 293 -20.17 -11.27 -7.61
CA ALA A 293 -18.92 -11.95 -7.31
C ALA A 293 -18.21 -11.24 -6.16
N MET A 294 -17.61 -11.99 -5.23
CA MET A 294 -16.81 -11.45 -4.13
C MET A 294 -15.43 -12.11 -4.13
N THR A 295 -14.37 -11.30 -4.12
CA THR A 295 -13.00 -11.81 -3.97
C THR A 295 -12.50 -11.62 -2.55
N GLY A 296 -11.62 -12.50 -2.08
CA GLY A 296 -10.97 -12.38 -0.77
C GLY A 296 -9.88 -13.41 -0.59
N ASP A 297 -8.93 -13.11 0.32
CA ASP A 297 -7.78 -13.96 0.62
C ASP A 297 -7.73 -14.42 2.09
N GLY A 298 -8.42 -13.71 2.97
CA GLY A 298 -8.35 -13.89 4.42
C GLY A 298 -9.49 -14.67 5.05
N VAL A 299 -9.27 -15.05 6.30
CA VAL A 299 -10.32 -15.68 7.16
C VAL A 299 -11.52 -14.75 7.31
N ASN A 300 -11.27 -13.44 7.36
CA ASN A 300 -12.29 -12.41 7.49
C ASN A 300 -13.22 -12.29 6.27
N ASP A 301 -12.80 -12.82 5.12
CA ASP A 301 -13.58 -12.79 3.88
C ASP A 301 -14.50 -13.98 3.72
N ALA A 302 -14.23 -15.08 4.41
CA ALA A 302 -14.96 -16.33 4.25
C ALA A 302 -16.50 -16.18 4.39
N PRO A 303 -17.05 -15.38 5.33
CA PRO A 303 -18.49 -15.17 5.39
C PRO A 303 -19.06 -14.41 4.20
N SER A 304 -18.32 -13.42 3.65
CA SER A 304 -18.74 -12.65 2.48
C SER A 304 -18.60 -13.43 1.17
N LEU A 305 -17.55 -14.28 1.06
CA LEU A 305 -17.39 -15.23 -0.05
C LEU A 305 -18.58 -16.18 -0.13
N LYS A 306 -19.03 -16.75 0.99
CA LYS A 306 -20.22 -17.60 1.06
C LYS A 306 -21.54 -16.88 0.79
N ALA A 307 -21.63 -15.59 1.12
CA ALA A 307 -22.82 -14.78 0.93
C ALA A 307 -23.02 -14.34 -0.52
N ALA A 308 -21.96 -14.25 -1.30
CA ALA A 308 -21.98 -13.89 -2.72
C ALA A 308 -22.66 -14.96 -3.58
N ASP A 309 -22.98 -14.64 -4.83
CA ASP A 309 -23.41 -15.64 -5.82
C ASP A 309 -22.21 -16.44 -6.31
N ILE A 310 -21.04 -15.79 -6.40
CA ILE A 310 -19.75 -16.43 -6.66
C ILE A 310 -18.72 -15.91 -5.66
N GLY A 311 -18.22 -16.79 -4.80
CA GLY A 311 -17.05 -16.53 -3.98
C GLY A 311 -15.76 -16.91 -4.71
N ILE A 312 -14.79 -16.00 -4.77
CA ILE A 312 -13.50 -16.19 -5.46
C ILE A 312 -12.37 -16.02 -4.44
N ALA A 313 -11.57 -17.04 -4.25
CA ALA A 313 -10.41 -16.98 -3.35
C ALA A 313 -9.07 -16.94 -4.11
N MET A 314 -8.05 -16.31 -3.50
CA MET A 314 -6.68 -16.37 -3.96
C MET A 314 -6.10 -17.77 -3.72
N GLY A 315 -5.31 -18.28 -4.66
CA GLY A 315 -4.76 -19.63 -4.64
C GLY A 315 -3.40 -19.73 -3.95
N GLU A 316 -2.53 -18.75 -4.19
CA GLU A 316 -1.20 -18.69 -3.59
C GLU A 316 -1.27 -18.04 -2.20
N THR A 317 -1.75 -16.81 -2.12
CA THR A 317 -1.79 -16.01 -0.88
C THR A 317 -2.99 -16.29 0.01
N GLY A 318 -4.07 -16.88 -0.56
CA GLY A 318 -5.31 -17.11 0.17
C GLY A 318 -5.20 -18.18 1.25
N THR A 319 -5.87 -17.94 2.39
CA THR A 319 -5.97 -18.91 3.48
C THR A 319 -6.85 -20.10 3.10
N ASP A 320 -6.63 -21.26 3.71
CA ASP A 320 -7.46 -22.44 3.51
C ASP A 320 -8.93 -22.19 3.85
N VAL A 321 -9.20 -21.30 4.81
CA VAL A 321 -10.56 -20.90 5.20
C VAL A 321 -11.26 -20.16 4.06
N ALA A 322 -10.58 -19.19 3.43
CA ALA A 322 -11.10 -18.47 2.27
C ALA A 322 -11.30 -19.42 1.07
N LYS A 323 -10.31 -20.26 0.76
CA LYS A 323 -10.38 -21.28 -0.29
C LYS A 323 -11.55 -22.25 -0.10
N ASN A 324 -11.80 -22.68 1.14
CA ASN A 324 -12.91 -23.58 1.45
C ASN A 324 -14.29 -22.90 1.41
N ALA A 325 -14.32 -21.58 1.59
CA ALA A 325 -15.55 -20.79 1.52
C ALA A 325 -15.92 -20.40 0.07
N SER A 326 -15.00 -20.51 -0.87
CA SER A 326 -15.13 -20.03 -2.25
C SER A 326 -15.67 -21.09 -3.21
N ASP A 327 -16.26 -20.64 -4.32
CA ASP A 327 -16.69 -21.46 -5.46
C ASP A 327 -15.59 -21.57 -6.54
N MET A 328 -14.71 -20.58 -6.61
CA MET A 328 -13.57 -20.48 -7.53
C MET A 328 -12.30 -20.13 -6.78
N ILE A 329 -11.17 -20.69 -7.24
CA ILE A 329 -9.83 -20.36 -6.73
C ILE A 329 -8.98 -19.88 -7.90
N LEU A 330 -8.35 -18.72 -7.77
CA LEU A 330 -7.40 -18.18 -8.73
C LEU A 330 -6.02 -18.77 -8.41
N THR A 331 -5.55 -19.67 -9.25
CA THR A 331 -4.27 -20.38 -9.00
C THR A 331 -3.04 -19.50 -9.21
N ASP A 332 -3.19 -18.37 -9.87
CA ASP A 332 -2.15 -17.39 -10.20
C ASP A 332 -2.30 -16.07 -9.43
N ASP A 333 -3.25 -15.99 -8.51
CA ASP A 333 -3.64 -14.79 -7.77
C ASP A 333 -3.83 -13.53 -8.65
N ASN A 334 -4.13 -13.76 -9.95
CA ASN A 334 -4.23 -12.67 -10.92
C ASN A 334 -5.69 -12.24 -11.10
N PHE A 335 -5.95 -10.95 -10.81
CA PHE A 335 -7.28 -10.35 -10.97
C PHE A 335 -7.79 -10.43 -12.42
N ALA A 336 -6.89 -10.43 -13.43
CA ALA A 336 -7.26 -10.58 -14.83
C ALA A 336 -7.84 -11.96 -15.18
N THR A 337 -7.56 -12.98 -14.36
CA THR A 337 -8.15 -14.32 -14.56
C THR A 337 -9.66 -14.34 -14.28
N ILE A 338 -10.16 -13.39 -13.46
CA ILE A 338 -11.61 -13.21 -13.24
C ILE A 338 -12.28 -12.71 -14.52
N GLU A 339 -11.66 -11.76 -15.22
CA GLU A 339 -12.15 -11.23 -16.50
C GLU A 339 -12.34 -12.37 -17.52
N LYS A 340 -11.28 -13.15 -17.74
CA LYS A 340 -11.33 -14.30 -18.65
C LYS A 340 -12.40 -15.31 -18.26
N ALA A 341 -12.56 -15.56 -16.97
CA ALA A 341 -13.56 -16.50 -16.48
C ALA A 341 -15.00 -15.98 -16.68
N ILE A 342 -15.23 -14.66 -16.61
CA ILE A 342 -16.52 -14.03 -16.93
C ILE A 342 -16.78 -14.12 -18.44
N GLU A 343 -15.80 -13.88 -19.30
CA GLU A 343 -15.91 -14.01 -20.76
C GLU A 343 -16.27 -15.45 -21.17
N GLU A 344 -15.59 -16.44 -20.61
CA GLU A 344 -15.89 -17.85 -20.85
C GLU A 344 -17.30 -18.22 -20.37
N GLY A 345 -17.73 -17.69 -19.21
CA GLY A 345 -19.08 -17.86 -18.70
C GLY A 345 -20.14 -17.26 -19.65
N LEU A 346 -19.89 -16.06 -20.20
CA LEU A 346 -20.75 -15.42 -21.19
C LEU A 346 -20.86 -16.26 -22.49
N SER A 347 -19.74 -16.82 -22.94
CA SER A 347 -19.70 -17.68 -24.13
C SER A 347 -20.60 -18.93 -23.98
N LEU A 348 -20.65 -19.49 -22.77
CA LEU A 348 -21.48 -20.66 -22.48
C LEU A 348 -22.99 -20.34 -22.44
N ILE A 349 -23.38 -19.11 -22.12
CA ILE A 349 -24.80 -18.70 -22.11
C ILE A 349 -25.34 -18.46 -23.52
N HIS A 350 -24.46 -18.20 -24.50
CA HIS A 350 -24.82 -17.93 -25.89
C HIS A 350 -24.77 -19.17 -26.80
N ILE A 351 -24.46 -20.36 -26.25
CA ILE A 351 -24.56 -21.64 -26.95
C ILE A 351 -25.95 -22.26 -26.68
#